data_5e25a947d6593a980b982940d8e99ef0
#
_entry.id   5e25a947d6593a980b982940d8e99ef0
#
_cell.length_a   1.000
_cell.length_b   1.000
_cell.length_c   1.000
_cell.angle_alpha   90.00
_cell.angle_beta   90.00
_cell.angle_gamma   90.00
#
_symmetry.space_group_name_H-M   'P 1'
#
loop_
_entity.id
_entity.type
_entity.pdbx_description
1 polymer ?
#
loop_
_entity_poly.entity_id
_entity_poly.type
_entity_poly.pdbx_seq_one_letter_code
_entity_poly.pdbx_strand_id
1 'polypeptide(L)'
;MRKTDNLFMSSILLLFMTLSALPVKAQDEEFGFFDHLGGGISLGTDGIGIDVATPLTDWAAVRAGISFWPKIKYERNFHLKNNDNTLTDNVDVEAKLNIFDFKLLADFYPIKTSSFHITAGAFIGSEDAAHATNTSMFIKDPADYGKLGLVLGEYRVTTDKQGYAHADVKVNSFKPYIGIGFGRAVPKKSRVSVSFDLGVKFWGKPGLGAMTEDDWGEKIYHKFSYKDLDEDDDEDLKDGLKTAEKITVFPVLNIRLSGRIF
;
A
#
# COMPACT_ATOMS: atom_id res chain seq x y z
N MET A 1 1.59 -27.49 -2.06
CA MET A 1 1.02 -26.13 -1.85
C MET A 1 -0.01 -25.64 -2.89
N ARG A 2 -0.33 -26.34 -3.96
CA ARG A 2 -1.24 -25.87 -5.03
C ARG A 2 -2.72 -26.29 -4.93
N LYS A 3 -3.10 -27.18 -4.03
CA LYS A 3 -4.52 -27.65 -3.92
C LYS A 3 -5.36 -26.89 -2.92
N THR A 4 -4.78 -26.33 -1.88
CA THR A 4 -5.47 -25.55 -0.84
C THR A 4 -5.86 -24.15 -1.32
N ASP A 5 -5.04 -23.53 -2.19
CA ASP A 5 -5.29 -22.19 -2.70
C ASP A 5 -6.50 -22.16 -3.66
N ASN A 6 -6.68 -23.22 -4.45
CA ASN A 6 -7.82 -23.35 -5.35
C ASN A 6 -9.14 -23.60 -4.60
N LEU A 7 -9.11 -24.30 -3.47
CA LEU A 7 -10.31 -24.53 -2.65
C LEU A 7 -10.76 -23.23 -1.97
N PHE A 8 -9.80 -22.41 -1.49
CA PHE A 8 -10.10 -21.13 -0.84
C PHE A 8 -10.69 -20.12 -1.84
N MET A 9 -10.10 -20.02 -3.03
CA MET A 9 -10.62 -19.20 -4.14
C MET A 9 -12.00 -19.67 -4.60
N SER A 10 -12.22 -20.98 -4.72
CA SER A 10 -13.53 -21.54 -5.10
C SER A 10 -14.59 -21.30 -4.04
N SER A 11 -14.24 -21.37 -2.74
CA SER A 11 -15.16 -21.11 -1.64
C SER A 11 -15.59 -19.64 -1.58
N ILE A 12 -14.65 -18.72 -1.85
CA ILE A 12 -14.95 -17.28 -1.95
C ILE A 12 -15.87 -17.01 -3.15
N LEU A 13 -15.59 -17.61 -4.31
CA LEU A 13 -16.40 -17.44 -5.50
C LEU A 13 -17.83 -18.01 -5.31
N LEU A 14 -17.96 -19.15 -4.64
CA LEU A 14 -19.22 -19.76 -4.31
C LEU A 14 -20.04 -18.92 -3.31
N LEU A 15 -19.38 -18.35 -2.30
CA LEU A 15 -19.98 -17.42 -1.35
C LEU A 15 -20.51 -16.15 -2.06
N PHE A 16 -19.75 -15.64 -3.05
CA PHE A 16 -20.19 -14.52 -3.88
C PHE A 16 -21.42 -14.85 -4.72
N MET A 17 -21.46 -16.04 -5.33
CA MET A 17 -22.60 -16.46 -6.14
C MET A 17 -23.88 -16.69 -5.31
N THR A 18 -23.77 -17.20 -4.09
CA THR A 18 -24.93 -17.43 -3.22
C THR A 18 -25.50 -16.15 -2.63
N LEU A 19 -24.67 -15.11 -2.37
CA LEU A 19 -25.14 -13.82 -1.88
C LEU A 19 -25.91 -13.00 -2.94
N SER A 20 -25.60 -13.20 -4.22
CA SER A 20 -26.30 -12.51 -5.34
C SER A 20 -27.67 -13.05 -5.65
N ALA A 21 -28.05 -14.22 -5.11
CA ALA A 21 -29.30 -14.92 -5.42
C ALA A 21 -30.47 -14.64 -4.46
N LEU A 22 -30.29 -13.75 -3.46
CA LEU A 22 -31.36 -13.43 -2.51
C LEU A 22 -32.40 -12.49 -3.16
N PRO A 23 -33.69 -12.89 -3.28
CA PRO A 23 -34.72 -12.03 -3.83
C PRO A 23 -35.02 -10.88 -2.86
N VAL A 24 -34.84 -9.65 -3.31
CA VAL A 24 -35.12 -8.46 -2.53
C VAL A 24 -36.31 -7.73 -3.12
N LYS A 25 -37.31 -7.45 -2.28
CA LYS A 25 -38.36 -6.48 -2.60
C LYS A 25 -37.74 -5.09 -2.70
N ALA A 26 -37.65 -4.58 -3.94
CA ALA A 26 -37.16 -3.22 -4.18
C ALA A 26 -38.24 -2.22 -3.78
N GLN A 27 -38.01 -1.48 -2.71
CA GLN A 27 -38.65 -0.18 -2.47
C GLN A 27 -37.65 0.89 -2.93
N ASP A 28 -38.10 1.84 -3.74
CA ASP A 28 -37.32 3.01 -4.11
C ASP A 28 -37.32 3.97 -2.91
N GLU A 29 -36.43 3.72 -1.93
CA GLU A 29 -36.21 4.62 -0.79
C GLU A 29 -35.35 5.79 -1.27
N GLU A 30 -35.79 7.02 -1.04
CA GLU A 30 -34.95 8.19 -1.20
C GLU A 30 -34.02 8.31 -0.01
N PHE A 31 -32.73 8.52 -0.26
CA PHE A 31 -31.74 8.72 0.80
C PHE A 31 -31.75 10.16 1.30
N GLY A 32 -31.97 10.32 2.58
CA GLY A 32 -31.81 11.57 3.31
C GLY A 32 -30.41 11.74 3.89
N PHE A 33 -30.26 12.75 4.71
CA PHE A 33 -28.99 13.10 5.34
C PHE A 33 -28.75 12.22 6.58
N PHE A 34 -27.76 11.30 6.51
CA PHE A 34 -27.38 10.33 7.54
C PHE A 34 -28.52 9.40 7.99
N ASP A 35 -29.48 9.12 7.14
CA ASP A 35 -30.63 8.27 7.47
C ASP A 35 -30.33 6.77 7.40
N HIS A 36 -29.24 6.40 6.73
CA HIS A 36 -28.83 5.01 6.57
C HIS A 36 -27.33 4.85 6.86
N LEU A 37 -26.98 3.68 7.38
CA LEU A 37 -25.59 3.30 7.59
C LEU A 37 -25.30 1.99 6.84
N GLY A 38 -24.19 1.95 6.13
CA GLY A 38 -23.66 0.76 5.48
C GLY A 38 -22.27 0.43 6.01
N GLY A 39 -21.96 -0.86 6.06
CA GLY A 39 -20.62 -1.37 6.28
C GLY A 39 -20.10 -2.02 5.00
N GLY A 40 -18.79 -1.97 4.76
CA GLY A 40 -18.17 -2.58 3.60
C GLY A 40 -16.83 -3.20 3.89
N ILE A 41 -16.53 -4.28 3.16
CA ILE A 41 -15.20 -4.85 3.07
C ILE A 41 -14.73 -4.75 1.62
N SER A 42 -13.47 -4.45 1.39
CA SER A 42 -12.90 -4.33 0.05
C SER A 42 -11.61 -5.13 -0.08
N LEU A 43 -11.33 -5.55 -1.29
CA LEU A 43 -10.09 -6.20 -1.68
C LEU A 43 -9.61 -5.57 -2.98
N GLY A 44 -8.35 -5.19 -3.03
CA GLY A 44 -7.78 -4.55 -4.21
C GLY A 44 -6.28 -4.33 -4.16
N THR A 45 -5.82 -3.45 -5.02
CA THR A 45 -4.39 -3.09 -5.11
C THR A 45 -3.90 -2.29 -3.90
N ASP A 46 -4.79 -1.65 -3.13
CA ASP A 46 -4.49 -0.99 -1.86
C ASP A 46 -4.65 -1.93 -0.64
N GLY A 47 -4.82 -3.24 -0.88
CA GLY A 47 -4.91 -4.28 0.12
C GLY A 47 -6.34 -4.65 0.51
N ILE A 48 -6.50 -5.04 1.78
CA ILE A 48 -7.80 -5.34 2.39
C ILE A 48 -8.32 -4.07 3.05
N GLY A 49 -9.57 -3.70 2.77
CA GLY A 49 -10.22 -2.54 3.34
C GLY A 49 -11.47 -2.88 4.14
N ILE A 50 -11.72 -2.09 5.17
CA ILE A 50 -12.98 -2.10 5.93
C ILE A 50 -13.44 -0.64 6.04
N ASP A 51 -14.70 -0.39 5.79
CA ASP A 51 -15.26 0.95 5.87
C ASP A 51 -16.70 0.97 6.33
N VAL A 52 -17.11 2.13 6.80
CA VAL A 52 -18.50 2.51 7.01
C VAL A 52 -18.88 3.59 6.02
N ALA A 53 -20.12 3.61 5.59
CA ALA A 53 -20.64 4.55 4.62
C ALA A 53 -22.00 5.07 5.04
N THR A 54 -22.26 6.33 4.74
CA THR A 54 -23.57 6.93 4.95
C THR A 54 -23.94 7.82 3.75
N PRO A 55 -25.19 7.81 3.29
CA PRO A 55 -25.64 8.75 2.29
C PRO A 55 -25.76 10.16 2.89
N LEU A 56 -25.41 11.15 2.12
CA LEU A 56 -25.74 12.55 2.42
C LEU A 56 -27.02 12.97 1.68
N THR A 57 -27.15 12.42 0.48
CA THR A 57 -28.30 12.62 -0.40
C THR A 57 -28.38 11.45 -1.38
N ASP A 58 -29.40 11.41 -2.23
CA ASP A 58 -29.50 10.43 -3.32
C ASP A 58 -28.32 10.42 -4.27
N TRP A 59 -27.60 11.53 -4.39
CA TRP A 59 -26.51 11.74 -5.32
C TRP A 59 -25.14 11.86 -4.65
N ALA A 60 -25.06 11.75 -3.31
CA ALA A 60 -23.80 11.84 -2.58
C ALA A 60 -23.77 10.88 -1.37
N ALA A 61 -22.63 10.26 -1.14
CA ALA A 61 -22.36 9.46 0.05
C ALA A 61 -20.93 9.71 0.55
N VAL A 62 -20.67 9.44 1.82
CA VAL A 62 -19.35 9.51 2.42
C VAL A 62 -18.98 8.11 2.94
N ARG A 63 -17.72 7.74 2.73
CA ARG A 63 -17.09 6.51 3.25
C ARG A 63 -15.91 6.86 4.14
N ALA A 64 -15.84 6.25 5.32
CA ALA A 64 -14.69 6.36 6.20
C ALA A 64 -14.24 4.95 6.62
N GLY A 65 -12.94 4.69 6.62
CA GLY A 65 -12.44 3.35 6.92
C GLY A 65 -10.92 3.25 6.95
N ILE A 66 -10.46 2.02 6.89
CA ILE A 66 -9.04 1.68 6.84
C ILE A 66 -8.76 0.76 5.65
N SER A 67 -7.53 0.77 5.16
CA SER A 67 -7.00 -0.25 4.26
C SER A 67 -5.60 -0.65 4.69
N PHE A 68 -5.26 -1.92 4.53
CA PHE A 68 -3.96 -2.45 4.91
C PHE A 68 -3.54 -3.61 4.01
N TRP A 69 -2.25 -3.73 3.79
CA TRP A 69 -1.68 -4.90 3.16
C TRP A 69 -1.33 -5.96 4.20
N PRO A 70 -1.71 -7.23 3.99
CA PRO A 70 -1.17 -8.32 4.79
C PRO A 70 0.36 -8.33 4.63
N LYS A 71 1.08 -8.67 5.70
CA LYS A 71 2.55 -8.73 5.71
C LYS A 71 3.05 -9.85 4.79
N ILE A 72 3.21 -9.55 3.50
CA ILE A 72 3.79 -10.44 2.51
C ILE A 72 5.30 -10.22 2.53
N LYS A 73 6.05 -11.30 2.75
CA LYS A 73 7.50 -11.32 2.70
C LYS A 73 7.95 -11.63 1.28
N TYR A 74 8.91 -10.89 0.81
CA TYR A 74 9.54 -11.10 -0.49
C TYR A 74 11.05 -11.17 -0.29
N GLU A 75 11.65 -12.33 -0.56
CA GLU A 75 13.08 -12.56 -0.37
C GLU A 75 13.79 -12.48 -1.71
N ARG A 76 14.92 -11.78 -1.73
CA ARG A 76 15.81 -11.65 -2.87
C ARG A 76 17.26 -11.75 -2.42
N ASN A 77 18.08 -12.41 -3.24
CA ASN A 77 19.53 -12.40 -3.11
C ASN A 77 20.13 -11.29 -3.97
N PHE A 78 21.03 -10.51 -3.40
CA PHE A 78 21.77 -9.45 -4.07
C PHE A 78 23.26 -9.76 -4.04
N HIS A 79 23.95 -9.47 -5.14
CA HIS A 79 25.40 -9.56 -5.23
C HIS A 79 26.00 -8.21 -4.82
N LEU A 80 26.91 -8.26 -3.84
CA LEU A 80 27.63 -7.07 -3.38
C LEU A 80 28.98 -6.99 -4.10
N LYS A 81 29.28 -5.82 -4.68
CA LYS A 81 30.63 -5.50 -5.15
C LYS A 81 31.50 -5.22 -3.92
N ASN A 82 32.46 -6.09 -3.64
CA ASN A 82 33.33 -6.00 -2.48
C ASN A 82 34.79 -5.90 -2.90
N ASN A 83 35.39 -4.74 -2.71
CA ASN A 83 36.80 -4.52 -3.01
C ASN A 83 37.73 -4.87 -1.82
N ASP A 84 37.21 -4.94 -0.58
CA ASP A 84 38.02 -4.98 0.63
C ASP A 84 37.94 -6.30 1.42
N ASN A 85 37.32 -7.32 0.90
CA ASN A 85 37.14 -8.64 1.55
C ASN A 85 36.51 -8.60 2.97
N THR A 86 35.92 -7.49 3.37
CA THR A 86 35.23 -7.30 4.66
C THR A 86 33.76 -7.70 4.60
N LEU A 87 33.18 -7.67 3.39
CA LEU A 87 31.79 -8.07 3.12
C LEU A 87 31.73 -9.45 2.46
N THR A 88 30.57 -10.08 2.49
CA THR A 88 30.28 -11.28 1.69
C THR A 88 29.85 -10.88 0.28
N ASP A 89 30.05 -11.78 -0.70
CA ASP A 89 29.70 -11.52 -2.09
C ASP A 89 28.18 -11.49 -2.32
N ASN A 90 27.40 -12.05 -1.40
CA ASN A 90 25.95 -12.17 -1.52
C ASN A 90 25.27 -11.77 -0.21
N VAL A 91 24.11 -11.13 -0.31
CA VAL A 91 23.22 -10.83 0.80
C VAL A 91 21.78 -11.19 0.45
N ASP A 92 21.13 -11.92 1.36
CA ASP A 92 19.70 -12.16 1.28
C ASP A 92 18.95 -11.03 1.94
N VAL A 93 18.00 -10.44 1.22
CA VAL A 93 17.18 -9.33 1.70
C VAL A 93 15.72 -9.74 1.70
N GLU A 94 15.06 -9.54 2.82
CA GLU A 94 13.62 -9.69 2.97
C GLU A 94 12.96 -8.31 2.89
N ALA A 95 12.06 -8.13 1.92
CA ALA A 95 11.21 -6.95 1.82
C ALA A 95 9.79 -7.26 2.28
N LYS A 96 9.19 -6.35 3.05
CA LYS A 96 7.82 -6.43 3.55
C LYS A 96 7.05 -5.19 3.14
N LEU A 97 5.84 -5.36 2.58
CA LEU A 97 4.91 -4.26 2.41
C LEU A 97 4.35 -3.85 3.78
N ASN A 98 4.33 -2.54 4.06
CA ASN A 98 3.88 -1.98 5.32
C ASN A 98 2.88 -0.84 5.09
N ILE A 99 1.87 -1.09 4.27
CA ILE A 99 0.85 -0.08 3.95
C ILE A 99 -0.32 -0.24 4.90
N PHE A 100 -0.57 0.82 5.67
CA PHE A 100 -1.76 0.99 6.51
C PHE A 100 -2.24 2.43 6.33
N ASP A 101 -3.45 2.58 5.81
CA ASP A 101 -4.04 3.89 5.53
C ASP A 101 -5.44 4.00 6.14
N PHE A 102 -5.74 5.11 6.78
CA PHE A 102 -7.11 5.58 6.98
C PHE A 102 -7.62 6.20 5.69
N LYS A 103 -8.86 5.95 5.31
CA LYS A 103 -9.48 6.53 4.11
C LYS A 103 -10.72 7.33 4.47
N LEU A 104 -10.83 8.51 3.87
CA LEU A 104 -12.04 9.35 3.89
C LEU A 104 -12.38 9.72 2.45
N LEU A 105 -13.49 9.22 1.95
CA LEU A 105 -13.88 9.31 0.55
C LEU A 105 -15.30 9.83 0.44
N ALA A 106 -15.55 10.65 -0.58
CA ALA A 106 -16.87 11.11 -0.96
C ALA A 106 -17.21 10.58 -2.36
N ASP A 107 -18.35 9.92 -2.48
CA ASP A 107 -18.89 9.40 -3.73
C ASP A 107 -19.97 10.34 -4.24
N PHE A 108 -19.85 10.74 -5.49
CA PHE A 108 -20.82 11.54 -6.20
C PHE A 108 -21.47 10.71 -7.32
N TYR A 109 -22.78 10.59 -7.31
CA TYR A 109 -23.60 9.86 -8.27
C TYR A 109 -24.29 10.82 -9.25
N PRO A 110 -23.68 11.12 -10.41
CA PRO A 110 -24.21 12.12 -11.34
C PRO A 110 -25.55 11.73 -11.94
N ILE A 111 -25.87 10.43 -11.95
CA ILE A 111 -27.12 9.89 -12.46
C ILE A 111 -27.80 9.11 -11.34
N LYS A 112 -28.91 9.65 -10.80
CA LYS A 112 -29.65 9.09 -9.64
C LYS A 112 -30.09 7.62 -9.84
N THR A 113 -30.43 7.25 -11.05
CA THR A 113 -30.87 5.89 -11.42
C THR A 113 -29.72 4.93 -11.69
N SER A 114 -28.49 5.43 -11.81
CA SER A 114 -27.29 4.66 -12.05
C SER A 114 -26.50 4.45 -10.74
N SER A 115 -25.73 3.37 -10.72
CA SER A 115 -24.75 3.13 -9.67
C SER A 115 -23.35 3.65 -10.03
N PHE A 116 -23.20 4.30 -11.19
CA PHE A 116 -21.96 4.97 -11.55
C PHE A 116 -21.69 6.12 -10.59
N HIS A 117 -20.45 6.23 -10.12
CA HIS A 117 -20.04 7.31 -9.22
C HIS A 117 -18.62 7.79 -9.53
N ILE A 118 -18.38 9.03 -9.16
CA ILE A 118 -17.06 9.66 -9.10
C ILE A 118 -16.70 9.75 -7.64
N THR A 119 -15.50 9.32 -7.28
CA THR A 119 -15.00 9.35 -5.90
C THR A 119 -13.86 10.34 -5.79
N ALA A 120 -13.89 11.17 -4.75
CA ALA A 120 -12.76 12.02 -4.35
C ALA A 120 -12.55 11.92 -2.85
N GLY A 121 -11.31 12.09 -2.40
CA GLY A 121 -10.99 12.05 -0.98
C GLY A 121 -9.51 11.93 -0.71
N ALA A 122 -9.18 11.34 0.43
CA ALA A 122 -7.79 11.14 0.82
C ALA A 122 -7.60 9.85 1.61
N PHE A 123 -6.38 9.34 1.52
CA PHE A 123 -5.83 8.32 2.40
C PHE A 123 -4.77 8.98 3.29
N ILE A 124 -4.72 8.61 4.56
CA ILE A 124 -3.78 9.15 5.55
C ILE A 124 -3.21 7.97 6.32
N GLY A 125 -1.91 7.77 6.25
CA GLY A 125 -1.33 6.61 6.92
C GLY A 125 0.16 6.47 6.73
N SER A 126 0.62 5.24 6.55
CA SER A 126 2.03 4.90 6.52
C SER A 126 2.83 5.72 5.51
N GLU A 127 3.91 6.31 5.98
CA GLU A 127 4.95 6.87 5.13
C GLU A 127 5.85 5.77 4.58
N ASP A 128 6.03 4.68 5.33
CA ASP A 128 6.80 3.50 4.95
C ASP A 128 5.92 2.56 4.13
N ALA A 129 6.04 2.63 2.80
CA ALA A 129 5.30 1.75 1.90
C ALA A 129 5.88 0.33 1.88
N ALA A 130 7.19 0.20 2.05
CA ALA A 130 7.88 -1.08 2.17
C ALA A 130 9.08 -0.93 3.11
N HIS A 131 9.41 -2.02 3.80
CA HIS A 131 10.57 -2.16 4.66
C HIS A 131 11.42 -3.34 4.19
N ALA A 132 12.72 -3.13 4.04
CA ALA A 132 13.67 -4.15 3.64
C ALA A 132 14.75 -4.33 4.72
N THR A 133 15.13 -5.57 4.99
CA THR A 133 16.24 -5.90 5.90
C THR A 133 17.00 -7.11 5.38
N ASN A 134 18.31 -7.18 5.62
CA ASN A 134 19.08 -8.39 5.30
C ASN A 134 18.68 -9.53 6.25
N THR A 135 18.61 -10.73 5.71
CA THR A 135 18.37 -11.98 6.47
C THR A 135 19.63 -12.82 6.60
N SER A 136 20.64 -12.59 5.75
CA SER A 136 21.98 -13.11 5.88
C SER A 136 22.96 -12.00 6.25
N MET A 137 23.98 -12.33 7.06
CA MET A 137 25.01 -11.37 7.44
C MET A 137 25.93 -11.11 6.25
N PHE A 138 26.13 -9.85 5.90
CA PHE A 138 27.03 -9.46 4.82
C PHE A 138 28.37 -8.90 5.33
N ILE A 139 28.47 -8.55 6.62
CA ILE A 139 29.72 -8.19 7.30
C ILE A 139 30.28 -9.47 7.92
N LYS A 140 31.54 -9.79 7.59
CA LYS A 140 32.17 -11.08 7.99
C LYS A 140 32.54 -11.09 9.48
N ASP A 141 33.03 -9.98 10.04
CA ASP A 141 33.45 -9.90 11.44
C ASP A 141 32.35 -9.23 12.30
N PRO A 142 31.79 -9.93 13.31
CA PRO A 142 30.82 -9.34 14.22
C PRO A 142 31.34 -8.12 15.00
N ALA A 143 32.64 -7.93 15.15
CA ALA A 143 33.25 -6.76 15.81
C ALA A 143 33.02 -5.46 14.99
N ASP A 144 32.71 -5.58 13.74
CA ASP A 144 32.48 -4.49 12.79
C ASP A 144 30.99 -4.14 12.61
N TYR A 145 30.09 -4.89 13.26
CA TYR A 145 28.66 -4.56 13.26
C TYR A 145 28.39 -3.18 13.84
N GLY A 146 27.58 -2.41 13.14
CA GLY A 146 27.29 -1.01 13.49
C GLY A 146 28.38 -0.02 13.12
N LYS A 147 29.52 -0.48 12.56
CA LYS A 147 30.65 0.33 12.12
C LYS A 147 30.84 0.32 10.62
N LEU A 148 30.68 -0.88 10.01
CA LEU A 148 30.71 -1.05 8.57
C LEU A 148 29.31 -0.97 7.98
N GLY A 149 29.23 -0.61 6.72
CA GLY A 149 27.98 -0.51 5.96
C GLY A 149 28.24 -0.40 4.48
N LEU A 150 27.15 -0.27 3.73
CA LEU A 150 27.17 -0.05 2.29
C LEU A 150 27.35 1.45 2.03
N VAL A 151 28.28 1.81 1.16
CA VAL A 151 28.47 3.18 0.71
C VAL A 151 27.52 3.42 -0.47
N LEU A 152 26.73 4.48 -0.38
CA LEU A 152 25.81 4.93 -1.42
C LEU A 152 26.05 6.42 -1.63
N GLY A 153 26.75 6.81 -2.69
CA GLY A 153 27.24 8.17 -2.88
C GLY A 153 28.13 8.63 -1.71
N GLU A 154 27.85 9.79 -1.17
CA GLU A 154 28.55 10.35 0.00
C GLU A 154 28.10 9.73 1.33
N TYR A 155 27.10 8.86 1.33
CA TYR A 155 26.50 8.31 2.56
C TYR A 155 26.89 6.88 2.81
N ARG A 156 27.08 6.55 4.09
CA ARG A 156 27.30 5.17 4.52
C ARG A 156 26.04 4.65 5.22
N VAL A 157 25.39 3.67 4.61
CA VAL A 157 24.26 2.93 5.23
C VAL A 157 24.83 1.93 6.22
N THR A 158 24.70 2.22 7.50
CA THR A 158 25.29 1.40 8.57
C THR A 158 24.33 0.28 8.99
N THR A 159 24.91 -0.83 9.48
CA THR A 159 24.14 -1.85 10.18
C THR A 159 23.83 -1.45 11.61
N ASP A 160 22.86 -2.14 12.22
CA ASP A 160 22.66 -2.10 13.67
C ASP A 160 23.75 -2.92 14.40
N LYS A 161 23.67 -2.98 15.73
CA LYS A 161 24.61 -3.75 16.58
C LYS A 161 24.52 -5.27 16.37
N GLN A 162 23.48 -5.74 15.71
CA GLN A 162 23.21 -7.12 15.36
C GLN A 162 23.66 -7.47 13.94
N GLY A 163 24.12 -6.48 13.16
CA GLY A 163 24.58 -6.66 11.78
C GLY A 163 23.48 -6.55 10.73
N TYR A 164 22.29 -6.03 11.09
CA TYR A 164 21.18 -5.81 10.15
C TYR A 164 21.22 -4.38 9.61
N ALA A 165 21.10 -4.27 8.29
CA ALA A 165 20.83 -3.02 7.60
C ALA A 165 19.32 -2.91 7.31
N HIS A 166 18.80 -1.73 7.44
CA HIS A 166 17.38 -1.44 7.26
C HIS A 166 17.21 -0.36 6.21
N ALA A 167 16.30 -0.60 5.27
CA ALA A 167 15.93 0.37 4.25
C ALA A 167 14.42 0.43 4.09
N ASP A 168 13.89 1.62 3.93
CA ASP A 168 12.46 1.87 3.78
C ASP A 168 12.16 2.55 2.45
N VAL A 169 11.04 2.18 1.82
CA VAL A 169 10.50 2.96 0.71
C VAL A 169 9.51 3.96 1.28
N LYS A 170 9.90 5.23 1.28
CA LYS A 170 9.12 6.34 1.84
C LYS A 170 8.22 6.97 0.78
N VAL A 171 6.97 7.22 1.16
CA VAL A 171 5.95 7.95 0.39
C VAL A 171 5.31 9.02 1.28
N ASN A 172 4.42 9.84 0.74
CA ASN A 172 3.70 10.81 1.58
C ASN A 172 2.68 10.12 2.49
N SER A 173 2.53 10.59 3.73
CA SER A 173 1.47 10.12 4.64
C SER A 173 0.08 10.56 4.20
N PHE A 174 -0.05 11.78 3.69
CA PHE A 174 -1.28 12.29 3.09
C PHE A 174 -1.29 12.02 1.59
N LYS A 175 -2.30 11.26 1.14
CA LYS A 175 -2.41 10.74 -0.22
C LYS A 175 -3.79 11.10 -0.79
N PRO A 176 -3.94 12.23 -1.49
CA PRO A 176 -5.17 12.57 -2.22
C PRO A 176 -5.57 11.43 -3.16
N TYR A 177 -6.88 11.27 -3.34
CA TYR A 177 -7.45 10.21 -4.17
C TYR A 177 -8.55 10.77 -5.07
N ILE A 178 -8.57 10.29 -6.32
CA ILE A 178 -9.67 10.48 -7.24
C ILE A 178 -9.91 9.18 -8.00
N GLY A 179 -11.18 8.85 -8.25
CA GLY A 179 -11.55 7.63 -8.95
C GLY A 179 -12.96 7.69 -9.52
N ILE A 180 -13.29 6.62 -10.21
CA ILE A 180 -14.64 6.33 -10.71
C ILE A 180 -15.02 4.92 -10.28
N GLY A 181 -16.30 4.64 -10.19
CA GLY A 181 -16.72 3.30 -9.82
C GLY A 181 -18.16 2.98 -10.22
N PHE A 182 -18.51 1.73 -9.98
CA PHE A 182 -19.85 1.20 -10.15
C PHE A 182 -20.28 0.46 -8.89
N GLY A 183 -21.48 0.70 -8.42
CA GLY A 183 -22.03 0.23 -7.16
C GLY A 183 -22.37 1.39 -6.25
N ARG A 184 -23.15 1.16 -5.20
CA ARG A 184 -23.47 2.19 -4.21
C ARG A 184 -22.75 1.92 -2.90
N ALA A 185 -22.25 2.98 -2.26
CA ALA A 185 -21.59 2.88 -0.96
C ALA A 185 -22.54 2.31 0.11
N VAL A 186 -23.82 2.73 0.06
CA VAL A 186 -24.94 2.16 0.81
C VAL A 186 -25.95 1.60 -0.20
N PRO A 187 -26.30 0.31 -0.12
CA PRO A 187 -27.26 -0.31 -1.05
C PRO A 187 -28.65 0.29 -0.90
N LYS A 188 -29.32 0.71 -2.03
CA LYS A 188 -30.68 1.23 -2.03
C LYS A 188 -31.75 0.12 -2.08
N LYS A 189 -31.61 -0.77 -3.08
CA LYS A 189 -32.64 -1.75 -3.44
C LYS A 189 -32.44 -3.11 -2.79
N SER A 190 -31.26 -3.41 -2.31
CA SER A 190 -30.88 -4.68 -1.68
C SER A 190 -30.22 -4.44 -0.34
N ARG A 191 -30.15 -5.45 0.51
CA ARG A 191 -29.37 -5.35 1.74
C ARG A 191 -27.86 -5.42 1.51
N VAL A 192 -27.44 -5.98 0.38
CA VAL A 192 -26.05 -6.20 0.00
C VAL A 192 -25.81 -5.69 -1.41
N SER A 193 -24.68 -5.10 -1.68
CA SER A 193 -24.23 -4.63 -2.99
C SER A 193 -22.75 -4.91 -3.19
N VAL A 194 -22.38 -5.17 -4.44
CA VAL A 194 -20.98 -5.22 -4.86
C VAL A 194 -20.68 -3.95 -5.65
N SER A 195 -19.54 -3.34 -5.37
CA SER A 195 -19.03 -2.19 -6.11
C SER A 195 -17.61 -2.43 -6.61
N PHE A 196 -17.28 -1.75 -7.69
CA PHE A 196 -15.95 -1.72 -8.30
C PHE A 196 -15.49 -0.28 -8.34
N ASP A 197 -14.32 -0.01 -7.80
CA ASP A 197 -13.70 1.31 -7.80
C ASP A 197 -12.37 1.23 -8.57
N LEU A 198 -12.15 2.17 -9.48
CA LEU A 198 -10.90 2.40 -10.20
C LEU A 198 -10.47 3.84 -9.99
N GLY A 199 -9.25 4.05 -9.50
CA GLY A 199 -8.77 5.40 -9.25
C GLY A 199 -7.27 5.48 -9.10
N VAL A 200 -6.80 6.64 -8.70
CA VAL A 200 -5.40 6.92 -8.43
C VAL A 200 -5.24 7.59 -7.07
N LYS A 201 -4.26 7.13 -6.33
CA LYS A 201 -3.79 7.68 -5.06
C LYS A 201 -2.50 8.43 -5.32
N PHE A 202 -2.45 9.73 -5.01
CA PHE A 202 -1.26 10.57 -5.16
C PHE A 202 -0.40 10.42 -3.92
N TRP A 203 0.56 9.53 -3.95
CA TRP A 203 1.41 9.21 -2.80
C TRP A 203 2.75 9.96 -2.76
N GLY A 204 2.96 10.87 -3.74
CA GLY A 204 4.17 11.66 -3.85
C GLY A 204 5.31 10.89 -4.52
N LYS A 205 6.51 11.45 -4.44
CA LYS A 205 7.71 10.80 -4.96
C LYS A 205 8.20 9.75 -3.96
N PRO A 206 8.21 8.47 -4.33
CA PRO A 206 8.87 7.46 -3.51
C PRO A 206 10.37 7.76 -3.39
N GLY A 207 10.95 7.44 -2.26
CA GLY A 207 12.39 7.53 -2.02
C GLY A 207 12.85 6.42 -1.10
N LEU A 208 14.10 5.99 -1.27
CA LEU A 208 14.73 5.04 -0.38
C LEU A 208 15.16 5.78 0.89
N GLY A 209 14.81 5.27 2.06
CA GLY A 209 15.28 5.79 3.35
C GLY A 209 16.11 4.73 4.05
N ALA A 210 17.22 5.13 4.67
CA ALA A 210 18.03 4.25 5.48
C ALA A 210 18.71 5.02 6.61
N MET A 211 19.16 4.31 7.64
CA MET A 211 20.05 4.87 8.66
C MET A 211 21.44 5.03 8.09
N THR A 212 21.95 6.25 8.15
CA THR A 212 23.30 6.60 7.71
C THR A 212 24.10 7.14 8.86
N GLU A 213 25.42 7.17 8.73
CA GLU A 213 26.34 7.80 9.63
C GLU A 213 26.91 9.03 8.95
N ASP A 214 26.87 10.18 9.62
CA ASP A 214 27.46 11.41 9.13
C ASP A 214 28.97 11.45 9.41
N ASP A 215 29.63 12.53 8.96
CA ASP A 215 31.09 12.76 9.16
C ASP A 215 31.51 12.85 10.64
N TRP A 216 30.55 13.05 11.56
CA TRP A 216 30.75 13.17 13.00
C TRP A 216 30.48 11.84 13.73
N GLY A 217 30.07 10.78 13.01
CA GLY A 217 29.71 9.48 13.56
C GLY A 217 28.32 9.45 14.19
N GLU A 218 27.47 10.46 13.90
CA GLU A 218 26.09 10.48 14.36
C GLU A 218 25.19 9.75 13.38
N LYS A 219 24.32 8.86 13.89
CA LYS A 219 23.38 8.09 13.07
C LYS A 219 22.15 8.93 12.80
N ILE A 220 21.94 9.25 11.54
CA ILE A 220 20.79 10.00 11.05
C ILE A 220 20.00 9.16 10.03
N TYR A 221 18.68 9.36 10.02
CA TYR A 221 17.83 8.78 9.00
C TYR A 221 17.84 9.65 7.75
N HIS A 222 18.37 9.12 6.65
CA HIS A 222 18.47 9.84 5.37
C HIS A 222 17.50 9.25 4.35
N LYS A 223 16.84 10.13 3.55
CA LYS A 223 16.03 9.75 2.41
C LYS A 223 16.81 10.00 1.13
N PHE A 224 17.22 8.94 0.47
CA PHE A 224 17.97 8.98 -0.76
C PHE A 224 17.09 9.29 -1.96
N SER A 225 17.61 10.15 -2.83
CA SER A 225 17.17 10.36 -4.21
C SER A 225 18.20 9.75 -5.16
N TYR A 226 17.81 9.47 -6.40
CA TYR A 226 18.78 9.05 -7.42
C TYR A 226 19.92 10.08 -7.65
N LYS A 227 19.72 11.33 -7.22
CA LYS A 227 20.71 12.41 -7.33
C LYS A 227 21.80 12.34 -6.25
N ASP A 228 21.54 11.63 -5.19
CA ASP A 228 22.46 11.44 -4.08
C ASP A 228 23.43 10.29 -4.34
N LEU A 229 23.29 9.62 -5.47
CA LEU A 229 24.14 8.50 -5.92
C LEU A 229 25.19 9.01 -6.90
N ASP A 230 26.45 8.60 -6.69
CA ASP A 230 27.58 8.92 -7.56
C ASP A 230 27.56 8.12 -8.87
N GLU A 231 28.42 8.50 -9.83
CA GLU A 231 28.55 7.80 -11.10
C GLU A 231 29.11 6.37 -10.93
N ASP A 232 29.88 6.14 -9.88
CA ASP A 232 30.50 4.84 -9.55
C ASP A 232 29.56 3.89 -8.78
N ASP A 233 28.37 4.38 -8.35
CA ASP A 233 27.37 3.55 -7.69
C ASP A 233 26.72 2.57 -8.67
N ASP A 234 26.03 1.56 -8.11
CA ASP A 234 25.35 0.54 -8.90
C ASP A 234 24.33 1.16 -9.85
N GLU A 235 24.57 1.01 -11.17
CA GLU A 235 23.77 1.61 -12.23
C GLU A 235 22.30 1.10 -12.19
N ASP A 236 22.10 -0.17 -11.78
CA ASP A 236 20.77 -0.76 -11.63
C ASP A 236 20.01 -0.12 -10.46
N LEU A 237 20.68 0.19 -9.35
CA LEU A 237 20.08 0.87 -8.20
C LEU A 237 19.71 2.31 -8.57
N LYS A 238 20.60 3.01 -9.26
CA LYS A 238 20.39 4.39 -9.70
C LYS A 238 19.21 4.50 -10.67
N ASP A 239 19.14 3.62 -11.66
CA ASP A 239 18.04 3.56 -12.63
C ASP A 239 16.73 3.10 -11.95
N GLY A 240 16.81 2.20 -10.99
CA GLY A 240 15.69 1.77 -10.16
C GLY A 240 15.08 2.93 -9.37
N LEU A 241 15.90 3.72 -8.66
CA LEU A 241 15.45 4.90 -7.90
C LEU A 241 14.90 5.99 -8.82
N LYS A 242 15.57 6.27 -9.94
CA LYS A 242 15.12 7.24 -10.94
C LYS A 242 13.78 6.85 -11.56
N THR A 243 13.54 5.56 -11.73
CA THR A 243 12.26 5.04 -12.24
C THR A 243 11.19 5.10 -11.15
N ALA A 244 11.52 4.72 -9.91
CA ALA A 244 10.61 4.77 -8.77
C ALA A 244 10.13 6.19 -8.48
N GLU A 245 11.02 7.19 -8.51
CA GLU A 245 10.67 8.60 -8.28
C GLU A 245 9.70 9.19 -9.32
N LYS A 246 9.62 8.59 -10.52
CA LYS A 246 8.64 8.99 -11.55
C LYS A 246 7.23 8.49 -11.23
N ILE A 247 7.10 7.45 -10.41
CA ILE A 247 5.82 6.85 -10.06
C ILE A 247 5.22 7.61 -8.88
N THR A 248 4.69 8.80 -9.14
CA THR A 248 4.10 9.68 -8.12
C THR A 248 2.66 9.34 -7.78
N VAL A 249 2.07 8.40 -8.49
CA VAL A 249 0.69 7.94 -8.33
C VAL A 249 0.62 6.43 -8.18
N PHE A 250 -0.27 5.97 -7.33
CA PHE A 250 -0.54 4.55 -7.10
C PHE A 250 -1.93 4.20 -7.66
N PRO A 251 -2.02 3.27 -8.62
CA PRO A 251 -3.30 2.84 -9.18
C PRO A 251 -4.08 2.03 -8.12
N VAL A 252 -5.32 2.40 -7.91
CA VAL A 252 -6.24 1.73 -6.98
C VAL A 252 -7.34 1.05 -7.78
N LEU A 253 -7.40 -0.27 -7.70
CA LEU A 253 -8.46 -1.09 -8.23
C LEU A 253 -9.04 -1.91 -7.09
N ASN A 254 -10.31 -1.69 -6.75
CA ASN A 254 -10.98 -2.33 -5.64
C ASN A 254 -12.29 -2.99 -6.04
N ILE A 255 -12.53 -4.15 -5.45
CA ILE A 255 -13.85 -4.79 -5.37
C ILE A 255 -14.31 -4.64 -3.92
N ARG A 256 -15.50 -4.09 -3.71
CA ARG A 256 -16.07 -3.86 -2.39
C ARG A 256 -17.44 -4.53 -2.27
N LEU A 257 -17.61 -5.32 -1.23
CA LEU A 257 -18.90 -5.85 -0.79
C LEU A 257 -19.42 -4.95 0.33
N SER A 258 -20.62 -4.43 0.17
CA SER A 258 -21.26 -3.55 1.15
C SER A 258 -22.60 -4.10 1.59
N GLY A 259 -22.92 -3.88 2.86
CA GLY A 259 -24.21 -4.21 3.45
C GLY A 259 -24.85 -2.99 4.12
N ARG A 260 -26.17 -2.83 3.97
CA ARG A 260 -26.93 -1.82 4.72
C ARG A 260 -27.21 -2.36 6.11
N ILE A 261 -26.87 -1.60 7.14
CA ILE A 261 -27.02 -1.94 8.56
C ILE A 261 -28.42 -1.50 9.02
N PHE A 262 -28.78 -0.25 8.72
CA PHE A 262 -30.12 0.31 8.95
C PHE A 262 -30.44 1.42 7.97
#